data_8d8770ff71e966ece4c7a6608d215941
#
_entry.id   8d8770ff71e966ece4c7a6608d215941
#
_cell.length_a   1.000
_cell.length_b   1.000
_cell.length_c   1.000
_cell.angle_alpha   90.00
_cell.angle_beta   90.00
_cell.angle_gamma   90.00
#
_symmetry.space_group_name_H-M   'P 1'
#
loop_
_entity.id
_entity.type
_entity.pdbx_description
1 polymer ?
#
loop_
_entity_poly.entity_id
_entity_poly.type
_entity_poly.pdbx_seq_one_letter_code
_entity_poly.pdbx_strand_id
1 'polypeptide(L)'
;RQIEELMLNQGQSQILKLGSTITVGTCLTPFLIPKLQQDLPDVHVHSYVSNTKDIEQKLLRAELDVGIVEGEILSPDLTVLPIIDDCLVLAVGKYHPLYHRNCIQIQDLAGEGFAMREQGSGTRQLFEDYIAKHQIYVRTVWEANSPRTLLNAVLYDQVLSVMSLRLMTHEIRHNTIRVFYNKNGEWNRKFKLVYHKNKFLTPAIHDLEKLLHTYKNIKLPPNMGILE
;
A
#
# COMPACT_ATOMS: atom_id res chain seq x y z
N ARG A 1 2.29 9.55 -34.96
CA ARG A 1 2.90 8.25 -34.50
C ARG A 1 2.01 7.53 -33.49
N GLN A 2 1.61 8.13 -32.34
CA GLN A 2 0.73 7.47 -31.35
C GLN A 2 -0.69 7.21 -31.87
N ILE A 3 -1.22 8.09 -32.71
CA ILE A 3 -2.54 7.91 -33.36
C ILE A 3 -2.47 6.81 -34.43
N GLU A 4 -1.36 6.70 -35.14
CA GLU A 4 -1.12 5.62 -36.10
C GLU A 4 -0.99 4.25 -35.41
N GLU A 5 -0.31 4.17 -34.26
CA GLU A 5 -0.26 2.95 -33.45
C GLU A 5 -1.63 2.55 -32.91
N LEU A 6 -2.50 3.50 -32.55
CA LEU A 6 -3.89 3.25 -32.14
C LEU A 6 -4.76 2.75 -33.31
N MET A 7 -4.55 3.27 -34.51
CA MET A 7 -5.28 2.82 -35.72
C MET A 7 -4.80 1.48 -36.25
N LEU A 8 -3.51 1.17 -36.07
CA LEU A 8 -2.94 -0.13 -36.49
C LEU A 8 -3.29 -1.27 -35.52
N ASN A 9 -3.67 -0.96 -34.27
CA ASN A 9 -3.99 -1.95 -33.23
C ASN A 9 -5.47 -2.31 -33.14
N GLN A 10 -6.31 -1.98 -34.12
CA GLN A 10 -7.67 -2.53 -34.20
C GLN A 10 -7.58 -4.05 -34.49
N GLY A 11 -7.59 -4.85 -33.41
CA GLY A 11 -7.52 -6.31 -33.47
C GLY A 11 -6.27 -6.94 -32.87
N GLN A 12 -5.32 -6.15 -32.32
CA GLN A 12 -4.19 -6.68 -31.54
C GLN A 12 -4.44 -6.46 -30.04
N SER A 13 -4.14 -7.49 -29.24
CA SER A 13 -4.22 -7.41 -27.78
C SER A 13 -3.33 -6.28 -27.25
N GLN A 14 -3.92 -5.36 -26.48
CA GLN A 14 -3.21 -4.24 -25.87
C GLN A 14 -2.54 -4.69 -24.57
N ILE A 15 -1.26 -4.43 -24.41
CA ILE A 15 -0.55 -4.66 -23.13
C ILE A 15 -0.60 -3.38 -22.30
N LEU A 16 -1.15 -3.49 -21.08
CA LEU A 16 -1.09 -2.44 -20.06
C LEU A 16 -0.01 -2.81 -19.03
N LYS A 17 1.08 -2.02 -18.98
CA LYS A 17 2.16 -2.19 -18.01
C LYS A 17 1.83 -1.43 -16.72
N LEU A 18 1.31 -2.16 -15.74
CA LEU A 18 0.88 -1.64 -14.45
C LEU A 18 1.96 -1.83 -13.39
N GLY A 19 2.48 -0.73 -12.84
CA GLY A 19 3.30 -0.74 -11.64
C GLY A 19 2.45 -0.69 -10.37
N SER A 20 2.84 -1.38 -9.32
CA SER A 20 2.23 -1.22 -8.01
C SER A 20 3.25 -1.32 -6.89
N THR A 21 3.06 -0.56 -5.82
CA THR A 21 3.87 -0.73 -4.63
C THR A 21 3.54 -2.02 -3.91
N ILE A 22 4.41 -2.48 -3.04
CA ILE A 22 4.32 -3.80 -2.41
C ILE A 22 3.00 -3.98 -1.66
N THR A 23 2.55 -2.97 -0.91
CA THR A 23 1.24 -3.02 -0.22
C THR A 23 0.10 -3.18 -1.21
N VAL A 24 0.07 -2.33 -2.24
CA VAL A 24 -0.96 -2.34 -3.29
C VAL A 24 -0.94 -3.66 -4.06
N GLY A 25 0.26 -4.12 -4.46
CA GLY A 25 0.48 -5.39 -5.16
C GLY A 25 0.02 -6.61 -4.36
N THR A 26 0.07 -6.52 -3.02
CA THR A 26 -0.36 -7.60 -2.13
C THR A 26 -1.87 -7.59 -1.88
N CYS A 27 -2.46 -6.42 -1.60
CA CYS A 27 -3.84 -6.35 -1.10
C CYS A 27 -4.88 -5.88 -2.13
N LEU A 28 -4.49 -5.33 -3.26
CA LEU A 28 -5.41 -4.71 -4.21
C LEU A 28 -5.24 -5.24 -5.64
N THR A 29 -4.03 -5.20 -6.20
CA THR A 29 -3.74 -5.57 -7.59
C THR A 29 -4.27 -6.96 -7.99
N PRO A 30 -4.18 -8.02 -7.15
CA PRO A 30 -4.71 -9.34 -7.47
C PRO A 30 -6.23 -9.39 -7.70
N PHE A 31 -6.96 -8.43 -7.17
CA PHE A 31 -8.41 -8.29 -7.37
C PHE A 31 -8.76 -7.34 -8.53
N LEU A 32 -7.91 -6.34 -8.78
CA LEU A 32 -8.11 -5.36 -9.85
C LEU A 32 -7.90 -5.97 -11.24
N ILE A 33 -6.80 -6.71 -11.42
CA ILE A 33 -6.41 -7.22 -12.75
C ILE A 33 -7.48 -8.14 -13.35
N PRO A 34 -7.97 -9.19 -12.66
CA PRO A 34 -9.00 -10.06 -13.22
C PRO A 34 -10.28 -9.31 -13.59
N LYS A 35 -10.67 -8.32 -12.76
CA LYS A 35 -11.86 -7.54 -13.02
C LYS A 35 -11.70 -6.61 -14.22
N LEU A 36 -10.54 -5.94 -14.34
CA LEU A 36 -10.23 -5.11 -15.50
C LEU A 36 -10.20 -5.93 -16.80
N GLN A 37 -9.61 -7.14 -16.78
CA GLN A 37 -9.54 -8.02 -17.94
C GLN A 37 -10.91 -8.63 -18.29
N GLN A 38 -11.81 -8.79 -17.30
CA GLN A 38 -13.20 -9.19 -17.56
C GLN A 38 -13.98 -8.12 -18.32
N ASP A 39 -13.75 -6.85 -17.97
CA ASP A 39 -14.41 -5.71 -18.63
C ASP A 39 -13.75 -5.36 -19.98
N LEU A 40 -12.46 -5.68 -20.15
CA LEU A 40 -11.65 -5.42 -21.34
C LEU A 40 -10.87 -6.68 -21.76
N PRO A 41 -11.50 -7.66 -22.45
CA PRO A 41 -10.89 -8.95 -22.78
C PRO A 41 -9.63 -8.85 -23.65
N ASP A 42 -9.52 -7.83 -24.48
CA ASP A 42 -8.38 -7.60 -25.38
C ASP A 42 -7.18 -6.91 -24.68
N VAL A 43 -7.32 -6.57 -23.37
CA VAL A 43 -6.26 -5.94 -22.59
C VAL A 43 -5.53 -6.99 -21.75
N HIS A 44 -4.24 -7.18 -22.02
CA HIS A 44 -3.35 -7.97 -21.17
C HIS A 44 -2.60 -7.09 -20.21
N VAL A 45 -2.73 -7.36 -18.90
CA VAL A 45 -2.03 -6.57 -17.87
C VAL A 45 -0.71 -7.27 -17.52
N HIS A 46 0.40 -6.56 -17.73
CA HIS A 46 1.71 -6.93 -17.17
C HIS A 46 1.91 -6.17 -15.87
N SER A 47 1.86 -6.88 -14.74
CA SER A 47 2.01 -6.28 -13.41
C SER A 47 3.45 -6.35 -12.91
N TYR A 48 3.97 -5.19 -12.48
CA TYR A 48 5.29 -5.06 -11.85
C TYR A 48 5.15 -4.53 -10.43
N VAL A 49 5.74 -5.21 -9.45
CA VAL A 49 5.63 -4.84 -8.02
C VAL A 49 7.00 -4.48 -7.46
N SER A 50 7.11 -3.25 -6.90
CA SER A 50 8.35 -2.75 -6.29
C SER A 50 8.04 -1.67 -5.23
N ASN A 51 9.04 -0.92 -4.77
CA ASN A 51 8.83 0.25 -3.92
C ASN A 51 8.45 1.51 -4.75
N THR A 52 8.00 2.57 -4.08
CA THR A 52 7.55 3.81 -4.73
C THR A 52 8.62 4.43 -5.62
N LYS A 53 9.87 4.48 -5.15
CA LYS A 53 10.98 5.09 -5.89
C LYS A 53 11.27 4.38 -7.21
N ASP A 54 11.24 3.06 -7.23
CA ASP A 54 11.48 2.29 -8.44
C ASP A 54 10.29 2.42 -9.42
N ILE A 55 9.05 2.38 -8.93
CA ILE A 55 7.87 2.65 -9.77
C ILE A 55 7.94 4.04 -10.39
N GLU A 56 8.29 5.07 -9.62
CA GLU A 56 8.47 6.44 -10.12
C GLU A 56 9.49 6.50 -11.25
N GLN A 57 10.66 5.91 -11.06
CA GLN A 57 11.71 5.87 -12.08
C GLN A 57 11.26 5.16 -13.36
N LYS A 58 10.54 4.05 -13.25
CA LYS A 58 10.04 3.30 -14.40
C LYS A 58 8.93 4.04 -15.17
N LEU A 59 8.09 4.80 -14.47
CA LEU A 59 7.11 5.68 -15.12
C LEU A 59 7.80 6.80 -15.90
N LEU A 60 8.84 7.42 -15.34
CA LEU A 60 9.61 8.47 -16.01
C LEU A 60 10.33 7.96 -17.26
N ARG A 61 10.76 6.70 -17.27
CA ARG A 61 11.42 6.06 -18.42
C ARG A 61 10.44 5.43 -19.41
N ALA A 62 9.12 5.56 -19.18
CA ALA A 62 8.07 4.90 -19.96
C ALA A 62 8.20 3.36 -20.01
N GLU A 63 8.85 2.76 -19.02
CA GLU A 63 8.90 1.31 -18.83
C GLU A 63 7.58 0.77 -18.26
N LEU A 64 6.81 1.63 -17.56
CA LEU A 64 5.45 1.40 -17.09
C LEU A 64 4.51 2.43 -17.71
N ASP A 65 3.25 2.04 -17.89
CA ASP A 65 2.21 2.92 -18.40
C ASP A 65 1.56 3.72 -17.29
N VAL A 66 1.31 3.06 -16.16
CA VAL A 66 0.62 3.61 -15.00
C VAL A 66 1.10 2.91 -13.73
N GLY A 67 1.05 3.61 -12.60
CA GLY A 67 1.41 3.07 -11.29
C GLY A 67 0.31 3.29 -10.26
N ILE A 68 0.19 2.38 -9.29
CA ILE A 68 -0.64 2.57 -8.08
C ILE A 68 0.30 2.52 -6.88
N VAL A 69 0.48 3.65 -6.20
CA VAL A 69 1.48 3.81 -5.14
C VAL A 69 0.89 4.41 -3.87
N GLU A 70 1.47 4.09 -2.72
CA GLU A 70 1.12 4.70 -1.44
C GLU A 70 2.12 5.74 -0.95
N GLY A 71 3.36 5.70 -1.43
CA GLY A 71 4.41 6.63 -1.04
C GLY A 71 4.30 8.00 -1.71
N GLU A 72 5.23 8.87 -1.39
CA GLU A 72 5.34 10.18 -1.99
C GLU A 72 6.01 10.09 -3.36
N ILE A 73 5.49 10.82 -4.33
CA ILE A 73 6.05 11.00 -5.67
C ILE A 73 6.70 12.38 -5.70
N LEU A 74 7.96 12.41 -6.07
CA LEU A 74 8.76 13.64 -6.02
C LEU A 74 8.86 14.35 -7.36
N SER A 75 8.73 13.61 -8.46
CA SER A 75 8.89 14.18 -9.80
C SER A 75 7.69 15.02 -10.23
N PRO A 76 7.91 16.28 -10.70
CA PRO A 76 6.86 17.13 -11.26
C PRO A 76 6.40 16.68 -12.65
N ASP A 77 7.07 15.68 -13.25
CA ASP A 77 6.71 15.14 -14.56
C ASP A 77 5.66 14.04 -14.48
N LEU A 78 5.23 13.68 -13.27
CA LEU A 78 4.18 12.69 -13.06
C LEU A 78 2.90 13.36 -12.57
N THR A 79 1.78 12.92 -13.11
CA THR A 79 0.44 13.24 -12.61
C THR A 79 0.11 12.27 -11.49
N VAL A 80 -0.37 12.80 -10.35
CA VAL A 80 -0.67 12.03 -9.15
C VAL A 80 -2.12 12.24 -8.75
N LEU A 81 -2.92 11.18 -8.80
CA LEU A 81 -4.36 11.21 -8.46
C LEU A 81 -4.60 10.36 -7.20
N PRO A 82 -4.82 10.97 -6.02
CA PRO A 82 -5.18 10.24 -4.81
C PRO A 82 -6.60 9.67 -4.93
N ILE A 83 -6.77 8.34 -4.86
CA ILE A 83 -8.09 7.71 -5.11
C ILE A 83 -8.57 6.89 -3.92
N ILE A 84 -7.74 6.00 -3.36
CA ILE A 84 -8.19 4.99 -2.38
C ILE A 84 -7.67 5.35 -0.99
N ASP A 85 -8.56 5.41 -0.01
CA ASP A 85 -8.16 5.61 1.38
C ASP A 85 -7.46 4.37 1.93
N ASP A 86 -6.35 4.56 2.63
CA ASP A 86 -5.62 3.52 3.36
C ASP A 86 -5.33 3.98 4.78
N CYS A 87 -5.45 3.04 5.71
CA CYS A 87 -5.20 3.27 7.12
C CYS A 87 -4.06 2.35 7.58
N LEU A 88 -2.97 2.96 8.04
CA LEU A 88 -1.94 2.23 8.76
C LEU A 88 -2.37 2.07 10.21
N VAL A 89 -2.09 0.90 10.75
CA VAL A 89 -2.40 0.55 12.13
C VAL A 89 -1.21 -0.13 12.79
N LEU A 90 -1.09 -0.01 14.11
CA LEU A 90 -0.18 -0.80 14.90
C LEU A 90 -0.77 -2.20 15.03
N ALA A 91 -0.03 -3.21 14.58
CA ALA A 91 -0.38 -4.62 14.65
C ALA A 91 0.29 -5.26 15.86
N VAL A 92 -0.51 -5.95 16.67
CA VAL A 92 -0.11 -6.61 17.92
C VAL A 92 -0.58 -8.06 17.90
N GLY A 93 0.35 -9.00 17.92
CA GLY A 93 0.07 -10.44 17.97
C GLY A 93 -0.52 -10.86 19.31
N LYS A 94 -1.32 -11.94 19.32
CA LYS A 94 -2.07 -12.39 20.52
C LYS A 94 -1.20 -12.78 21.72
N TYR A 95 0.08 -13.04 21.51
CA TYR A 95 1.02 -13.41 22.58
C TYR A 95 1.80 -12.20 23.13
N HIS A 96 1.64 -11.02 22.54
CA HIS A 96 2.29 -9.80 23.01
C HIS A 96 1.54 -9.19 24.21
N PRO A 97 2.22 -8.63 25.23
CA PRO A 97 1.56 -8.05 26.42
C PRO A 97 0.53 -6.96 26.10
N LEU A 98 0.76 -6.17 25.04
CA LEU A 98 -0.15 -5.10 24.61
C LEU A 98 -1.44 -5.62 23.95
N TYR A 99 -1.56 -6.91 23.62
CA TYR A 99 -2.71 -7.45 22.89
C TYR A 99 -4.04 -7.20 23.58
N HIS A 100 -4.10 -7.30 24.91
CA HIS A 100 -5.33 -7.16 25.69
C HIS A 100 -5.68 -5.72 26.06
N ARG A 101 -4.85 -4.74 25.68
CA ARG A 101 -5.13 -3.33 25.92
C ARG A 101 -6.22 -2.82 25.00
N ASN A 102 -7.05 -1.88 25.46
CA ASN A 102 -8.00 -1.15 24.62
C ASN A 102 -7.40 0.16 24.11
N CYS A 103 -6.47 0.71 24.86
CA CYS A 103 -5.72 1.89 24.51
C CYS A 103 -4.22 1.64 24.78
N ILE A 104 -3.38 2.09 23.87
CA ILE A 104 -1.91 2.09 24.00
C ILE A 104 -1.49 3.54 23.93
N GLN A 105 -0.66 3.97 24.87
CA GLN A 105 -0.01 5.27 24.80
C GLN A 105 1.24 5.16 23.92
N ILE A 106 1.60 6.24 23.22
CA ILE A 106 2.80 6.22 22.38
C ILE A 106 4.06 5.86 23.20
N GLN A 107 4.10 6.24 24.49
CA GLN A 107 5.20 5.90 25.40
C GLN A 107 5.32 4.41 25.69
N ASP A 108 4.22 3.64 25.57
CA ASP A 108 4.23 2.19 25.73
C ASP A 108 5.04 1.48 24.62
N LEU A 109 5.33 2.18 23.52
CA LEU A 109 6.15 1.67 22.41
C LEU A 109 7.66 1.85 22.66
N ALA A 110 8.06 2.61 23.69
CA ALA A 110 9.47 2.88 23.96
C ALA A 110 10.26 1.60 24.29
N GLY A 111 11.30 1.33 23.49
CA GLY A 111 12.14 0.14 23.63
C GLY A 111 11.53 -1.16 23.09
N GLU A 112 10.30 -1.14 22.60
CA GLU A 112 9.66 -2.33 22.01
C GLU A 112 10.38 -2.78 20.73
N GLY A 113 10.27 -4.09 20.44
CA GLY A 113 10.78 -4.70 19.21
C GLY A 113 9.80 -4.54 18.06
N PHE A 114 10.30 -4.11 16.90
CA PHE A 114 9.48 -3.90 15.72
C PHE A 114 9.96 -4.73 14.52
N ALA A 115 8.99 -5.23 13.77
CA ALA A 115 9.16 -5.72 12.42
C ALA A 115 8.87 -4.57 11.45
N MET A 116 9.91 -4.05 10.81
CA MET A 116 9.88 -2.85 9.97
C MET A 116 9.97 -3.20 8.49
N ARG A 117 9.34 -2.39 7.66
CA ARG A 117 9.58 -2.41 6.22
C ARG A 117 11.01 -1.98 5.92
N GLU A 118 11.47 -2.33 4.73
CA GLU A 118 12.77 -1.92 4.19
C GLU A 118 12.92 -0.40 4.11
N GLN A 119 14.16 0.08 4.06
CA GLN A 119 14.46 1.50 3.81
C GLN A 119 13.88 1.94 2.46
N GLY A 120 13.31 3.16 2.41
CA GLY A 120 12.63 3.69 1.23
C GLY A 120 11.15 3.27 1.12
N SER A 121 10.63 2.50 2.08
CA SER A 121 9.19 2.23 2.19
C SER A 121 8.45 3.43 2.74
N GLY A 122 7.41 3.90 2.05
CA GLY A 122 6.53 4.96 2.55
C GLY A 122 5.80 4.60 3.85
N THR A 123 5.53 3.31 4.10
CA THR A 123 4.97 2.83 5.38
C THR A 123 5.95 3.06 6.52
N ARG A 124 7.23 2.70 6.30
CA ARG A 124 8.30 2.90 7.29
C ARG A 124 8.50 4.37 7.57
N GLN A 125 8.59 5.20 6.55
CA GLN A 125 8.81 6.64 6.69
C GLN A 125 7.74 7.30 7.56
N LEU A 126 6.46 7.03 7.28
CA LEU A 126 5.36 7.58 8.09
C LEU A 126 5.46 7.20 9.57
N PHE A 127 5.86 5.97 9.88
CA PHE A 127 6.03 5.53 11.26
C PHE A 127 7.27 6.15 11.91
N GLU A 128 8.41 6.17 11.21
CA GLU A 128 9.65 6.78 11.72
C GLU A 128 9.47 8.28 11.99
N ASP A 129 8.79 9.02 11.12
CA ASP A 129 8.47 10.43 11.32
C ASP A 129 7.58 10.64 12.57
N TYR A 130 6.60 9.74 12.76
CA TYR A 130 5.72 9.80 13.91
C TYR A 130 6.45 9.56 15.23
N ILE A 131 7.24 8.49 15.34
CA ILE A 131 8.00 8.21 16.58
C ILE A 131 9.09 9.26 16.85
N ALA A 132 9.71 9.80 15.80
CA ALA A 132 10.69 10.91 15.94
C ALA A 132 10.03 12.19 16.49
N LYS A 133 8.84 12.55 15.98
CA LYS A 133 8.05 13.69 16.50
C LYS A 133 7.73 13.55 17.99
N HIS A 134 7.47 12.34 18.46
CA HIS A 134 7.17 12.04 19.85
C HIS A 134 8.41 11.69 20.70
N GLN A 135 9.62 11.73 20.12
CA GLN A 135 10.89 11.40 20.78
C GLN A 135 10.91 9.96 21.34
N ILE A 136 10.25 9.03 20.65
CA ILE A 136 10.20 7.60 21.01
C ILE A 136 11.25 6.85 20.22
N TYR A 137 11.97 5.97 20.90
CA TYR A 137 12.90 5.02 20.28
C TYR A 137 12.32 3.60 20.35
N VAL A 138 12.34 2.90 19.21
CA VAL A 138 11.97 1.50 19.07
C VAL A 138 13.14 0.69 18.51
N ARG A 139 13.18 -0.63 18.78
CA ARG A 139 14.24 -1.51 18.26
C ARG A 139 13.77 -2.18 16.98
N THR A 140 14.48 -2.02 15.88
CA THR A 140 14.22 -2.84 14.68
C THR A 140 14.77 -4.23 14.91
N VAL A 141 13.89 -5.23 15.04
CA VAL A 141 14.22 -6.65 15.21
C VAL A 141 14.18 -7.38 13.88
N TRP A 142 13.19 -7.06 13.06
CA TRP A 142 13.02 -7.58 11.70
C TRP A 142 13.01 -6.44 10.70
N GLU A 143 13.70 -6.61 9.58
CA GLU A 143 13.59 -5.74 8.42
C GLU A 143 13.30 -6.59 7.19
N ALA A 144 12.19 -6.32 6.49
CA ALA A 144 11.81 -7.05 5.28
C ALA A 144 10.93 -6.21 4.35
N ASN A 145 11.00 -6.51 3.06
CA ASN A 145 10.10 -5.95 2.06
C ASN A 145 8.78 -6.74 1.92
N SER A 146 8.76 -7.99 2.38
CA SER A 146 7.58 -8.86 2.32
C SER A 146 6.61 -8.56 3.47
N PRO A 147 5.37 -8.08 3.19
CA PRO A 147 4.36 -7.89 4.23
C PRO A 147 4.03 -9.17 5.00
N ARG A 148 4.07 -10.33 4.31
CA ARG A 148 3.81 -11.62 4.95
C ARG A 148 4.89 -12.01 5.94
N THR A 149 6.16 -11.71 5.65
CA THR A 149 7.27 -11.93 6.60
C THR A 149 7.08 -11.10 7.87
N LEU A 150 6.75 -9.81 7.72
CA LEU A 150 6.50 -8.92 8.87
C LEU A 150 5.29 -9.38 9.69
N LEU A 151 4.21 -9.79 9.00
CA LEU A 151 3.02 -10.32 9.65
C LEU A 151 3.32 -11.59 10.46
N ASN A 152 4.13 -12.50 9.92
CA ASN A 152 4.57 -13.71 10.63
C ASN A 152 5.44 -13.36 11.85
N ALA A 153 6.31 -12.35 11.75
CA ALA A 153 7.08 -11.88 12.90
C ALA A 153 6.16 -11.37 14.03
N VAL A 154 5.14 -10.60 13.69
CA VAL A 154 4.10 -10.16 14.67
C VAL A 154 3.36 -11.34 15.30
N LEU A 155 3.04 -12.37 14.50
CA LEU A 155 2.28 -13.53 14.99
C LEU A 155 3.10 -14.45 15.92
N TYR A 156 4.41 -14.59 15.67
CA TYR A 156 5.20 -15.66 16.27
C TYR A 156 6.40 -15.19 17.10
N ASP A 157 6.87 -13.94 16.91
CA ASP A 157 8.09 -13.43 17.59
C ASP A 157 7.81 -12.27 18.57
N GLN A 158 6.56 -12.06 18.95
CA GLN A 158 6.12 -11.03 19.91
C GLN A 158 6.68 -9.63 19.60
N VAL A 159 6.88 -9.30 18.34
CA VAL A 159 7.24 -7.96 17.90
C VAL A 159 6.01 -7.21 17.40
N LEU A 160 6.09 -5.90 17.36
CA LEU A 160 5.07 -5.01 16.82
C LEU A 160 5.37 -4.69 15.35
N SER A 161 4.37 -4.24 14.62
CA SER A 161 4.58 -3.68 13.28
C SER A 161 3.53 -2.62 12.95
N VAL A 162 3.91 -1.64 12.14
CA VAL A 162 2.96 -0.70 11.54
C VAL A 162 2.77 -1.06 10.06
N MET A 163 1.55 -1.36 9.68
CA MET A 163 1.23 -1.78 8.32
C MET A 163 -0.20 -1.42 7.93
N SER A 164 -0.52 -1.52 6.64
CA SER A 164 -1.88 -1.30 6.15
C SER A 164 -2.86 -2.30 6.74
N LEU A 165 -3.99 -1.79 7.22
CA LEU A 165 -5.11 -2.61 7.71
C LEU A 165 -5.57 -3.64 6.66
N ARG A 166 -5.44 -3.30 5.37
CA ARG A 166 -5.85 -4.17 4.25
C ARG A 166 -5.06 -5.48 4.18
N LEU A 167 -3.87 -5.52 4.78
CA LEU A 167 -2.98 -6.69 4.75
C LEU A 167 -3.34 -7.76 5.80
N MET A 168 -4.19 -7.42 6.80
CA MET A 168 -4.39 -8.25 7.99
C MET A 168 -5.85 -8.65 8.23
N THR A 169 -6.71 -8.53 7.25
CA THR A 169 -8.15 -8.78 7.39
C THR A 169 -8.48 -10.19 7.86
N HIS A 170 -7.70 -11.17 7.45
CA HIS A 170 -7.85 -12.56 7.87
C HIS A 170 -7.48 -12.72 9.35
N GLU A 171 -6.33 -12.26 9.76
CA GLU A 171 -5.77 -12.37 11.11
C GLU A 171 -6.64 -11.64 12.15
N ILE A 172 -7.18 -10.48 11.76
CA ILE A 172 -8.12 -9.72 12.61
C ILE A 172 -9.41 -10.49 12.83
N ARG A 173 -9.99 -11.08 11.78
CA ARG A 173 -11.22 -11.89 11.89
C ARG A 173 -11.05 -13.13 12.77
N HIS A 174 -9.84 -13.71 12.79
CA HIS A 174 -9.52 -14.88 13.60
C HIS A 174 -8.97 -14.52 14.99
N ASN A 175 -8.94 -13.24 15.35
CA ASN A 175 -8.43 -12.74 16.63
C ASN A 175 -6.97 -13.21 16.93
N THR A 176 -6.16 -13.38 15.90
CA THR A 176 -4.73 -13.70 16.05
C THR A 176 -3.88 -12.44 16.11
N ILE A 177 -4.40 -11.34 15.58
CA ILE A 177 -3.84 -9.99 15.66
C ILE A 177 -4.90 -9.03 16.14
N ARG A 178 -4.52 -8.14 17.03
CA ARG A 178 -5.27 -6.95 17.40
C ARG A 178 -4.61 -5.73 16.74
N VAL A 179 -5.40 -4.79 16.29
CA VAL A 179 -4.92 -3.58 15.64
C VAL A 179 -5.33 -2.33 16.42
N PHE A 180 -4.45 -1.34 16.42
CA PHE A 180 -4.67 -0.06 17.05
C PHE A 180 -4.49 1.04 16.00
N TYR A 181 -5.49 1.90 15.87
CA TYR A 181 -5.40 3.03 14.96
C TYR A 181 -4.86 4.26 15.69
N ASN A 182 -4.11 5.08 14.97
CA ASN A 182 -3.65 6.37 15.48
C ASN A 182 -4.84 7.33 15.60
N LYS A 183 -5.13 7.79 16.82
CA LYS A 183 -6.30 8.61 17.15
C LYS A 183 -6.42 9.86 16.29
N ASN A 184 -5.31 10.48 15.97
CA ASN A 184 -5.26 11.72 15.20
C ASN A 184 -5.24 11.49 13.68
N GLY A 185 -5.23 10.23 13.23
CA GLY A 185 -5.19 9.88 11.80
C GLY A 185 -3.87 10.24 11.11
N GLU A 186 -2.79 10.48 11.85
CA GLU A 186 -1.48 10.88 11.30
C GLU A 186 -0.86 9.78 10.41
N TRP A 187 -1.35 8.54 10.51
CA TRP A 187 -0.94 7.41 9.68
C TRP A 187 -1.88 7.14 8.52
N ASN A 188 -2.91 7.95 8.33
CA ASN A 188 -3.81 7.81 7.19
C ASN A 188 -3.11 8.29 5.93
N ARG A 189 -3.28 7.53 4.86
CA ARG A 189 -2.72 7.84 3.55
C ARG A 189 -3.69 7.46 2.44
N LYS A 190 -3.28 7.72 1.20
CA LYS A 190 -4.06 7.31 0.02
C LYS A 190 -3.20 6.50 -0.94
N PHE A 191 -3.79 5.50 -1.56
CA PHE A 191 -3.24 4.95 -2.78
C PHE A 191 -3.55 5.90 -3.92
N LYS A 192 -2.54 6.18 -4.71
CA LYS A 192 -2.54 7.18 -5.77
C LYS A 192 -2.33 6.50 -7.10
N LEU A 193 -3.15 6.83 -8.09
CA LEU A 193 -2.88 6.49 -9.48
C LEU A 193 -1.86 7.49 -10.01
N VAL A 194 -0.80 7.01 -10.65
CA VAL A 194 0.31 7.83 -11.11
C VAL A 194 0.67 7.47 -12.55
N TYR A 195 0.85 8.47 -13.39
CA TYR A 195 1.30 8.30 -14.76
C TYR A 195 2.09 9.53 -15.23
N HIS A 196 2.86 9.39 -16.30
CA HIS A 196 3.61 10.52 -16.86
C HIS A 196 2.66 11.59 -17.40
N LYS A 197 2.90 12.88 -17.11
CA LYS A 197 2.02 13.99 -17.51
C LYS A 197 1.69 14.06 -19.01
N ASN A 198 2.62 13.57 -19.85
CA ASN A 198 2.46 13.51 -21.31
C ASN A 198 1.93 12.14 -21.78
N LYS A 199 1.49 11.26 -20.86
CA LYS A 199 0.95 9.95 -21.22
C LYS A 199 -0.40 10.10 -21.90
N PHE A 200 -0.53 9.45 -23.05
CA PHE A 200 -1.85 9.28 -23.65
C PHE A 200 -2.67 8.29 -22.79
N LEU A 201 -3.77 8.77 -22.26
CA LEU A 201 -4.66 7.94 -21.44
C LEU A 201 -5.54 7.07 -22.33
N THR A 202 -5.18 5.81 -22.40
CA THR A 202 -5.96 4.80 -23.15
C THR A 202 -7.28 4.49 -22.42
N PRO A 203 -8.30 3.91 -23.11
CA PRO A 203 -9.51 3.43 -22.46
C PRO A 203 -9.23 2.52 -21.26
N ALA A 204 -8.21 1.65 -21.36
CA ALA A 204 -7.80 0.76 -20.27
C ALA A 204 -7.34 1.51 -19.01
N ILE A 205 -6.64 2.64 -19.15
CA ILE A 205 -6.24 3.48 -18.00
C ILE A 205 -7.46 4.18 -17.38
N HIS A 206 -8.38 4.69 -18.19
CA HIS A 206 -9.62 5.29 -17.69
C HIS A 206 -10.51 4.29 -16.96
N ASP A 207 -10.62 3.06 -17.46
CA ASP A 207 -11.42 2.03 -16.83
C ASP A 207 -10.74 1.50 -15.56
N LEU A 208 -9.39 1.43 -15.53
CA LEU A 208 -8.64 1.19 -14.29
C LEU A 208 -8.94 2.28 -13.24
N GLU A 209 -8.93 3.56 -13.63
CA GLU A 209 -9.24 4.67 -12.72
C GLU A 209 -10.66 4.55 -12.15
N LYS A 210 -11.68 4.30 -13.00
CA LYS A 210 -13.06 4.06 -12.55
C LYS A 210 -13.15 2.88 -11.59
N LEU A 211 -12.46 1.78 -11.93
CA LEU A 211 -12.43 0.60 -11.08
C LEU A 211 -11.81 0.89 -9.70
N LEU A 212 -10.72 1.67 -9.65
CA LEU A 212 -10.10 2.08 -8.38
C LEU A 212 -11.08 2.85 -7.48
N HIS A 213 -11.94 3.68 -8.03
CA HIS A 213 -12.95 4.41 -7.24
C HIS A 213 -13.94 3.47 -6.52
N THR A 214 -14.16 2.26 -7.01
CA THR A 214 -15.01 1.26 -6.32
C THR A 214 -14.39 0.74 -5.03
N TYR A 215 -13.08 0.87 -4.85
CA TYR A 215 -12.32 0.47 -3.66
C TYR A 215 -11.98 1.63 -2.72
N LYS A 216 -12.55 2.82 -2.96
CA LYS A 216 -12.20 4.07 -2.28
C LYS A 216 -12.19 3.94 -0.74
N ASN A 217 -13.23 3.34 -0.18
CA ASN A 217 -13.44 3.31 1.26
C ASN A 217 -12.77 2.09 1.90
N ILE A 218 -12.23 2.28 3.10
CA ILE A 218 -11.77 1.20 3.96
C ILE A 218 -12.80 0.95 5.06
N LYS A 219 -13.13 -0.32 5.31
CA LYS A 219 -14.00 -0.71 6.45
C LYS A 219 -13.12 -0.96 7.66
N LEU A 220 -13.32 -0.17 8.70
CA LEU A 220 -12.62 -0.36 9.96
C LEU A 220 -13.27 -1.51 10.76
N PRO A 221 -12.48 -2.41 11.37
CA PRO A 221 -12.98 -3.44 12.26
C PRO A 221 -13.65 -2.81 13.51
N PRO A 222 -14.75 -3.39 14.02
CA PRO A 222 -15.48 -2.81 15.15
C PRO A 222 -14.69 -2.82 16.47
N ASN A 223 -13.70 -3.70 16.61
CA ASN A 223 -12.96 -3.92 17.86
C ASN A 223 -11.51 -3.40 17.79
N MET A 224 -11.28 -2.34 17.05
CA MET A 224 -9.97 -1.70 17.03
C MET A 224 -9.66 -1.03 18.36
N GLY A 225 -8.40 -1.17 18.81
CA GLY A 225 -7.87 -0.35 19.89
C GLY A 225 -7.47 1.04 19.41
N ILE A 226 -7.09 1.90 20.33
CA ILE A 226 -6.66 3.28 20.07
C ILE A 226 -5.19 3.41 20.48
N LEU A 227 -4.39 4.06 19.64
CA LEU A 227 -3.06 4.56 19.97
C LEU A 227 -3.17 6.07 20.18
N GLU A 228 -2.81 6.54 21.37
CA GLU A 228 -2.85 7.97 21.81
C GLU A 228 -1.45 8.53 22.00
#